data_fe4813134d0ec6854ca0c08b4a628510
#
_entry.id   fe4813134d0ec6854ca0c08b4a628510
#
_cell.length_a   1.000
_cell.length_b   1.000
_cell.length_c   1.000
_cell.angle_alpha   90.00
_cell.angle_beta   90.00
_cell.angle_gamma   90.00
#
_symmetry.space_group_name_H-M   'P 1'
#
loop_
_entity.id
_entity.type
_entity.pdbx_description
1 polymer ?
#
loop_
_entity_poly.entity_id
_entity_poly.type
_entity_poly.pdbx_seq_one_letter_code
_entity_poly.pdbx_strand_id
1 'polypeptide(L)'
;ASMDDYRLQHRFLIEVRDKFNDTQNAIKDIWALQAQMDAYVNKLGESAPQQLKDSVTAIKDDLSAIVDVLYEKRNKSVQDMLNYGVKLNDKLAGVYNAASYGNFKPSANQYLVYEDLKKQINEQLEIYQDISVTRVNALNKMIIGMNLPVIISE
;
A
#
# COMPACT_ATOMS: atom_id res chain seq x y z
N ALA A 1 28.34 7.98 21.74
CA ALA A 1 26.89 8.19 21.85
C ALA A 1 26.41 7.92 23.28
N SER A 2 25.48 8.70 23.77
CA SER A 2 24.87 8.50 25.07
C SER A 2 23.84 7.38 25.03
N MET A 3 23.44 6.86 26.21
CA MET A 3 22.35 5.89 26.32
C MET A 3 21.04 6.48 25.77
N ASP A 4 20.80 7.76 25.96
CA ASP A 4 19.61 8.43 25.44
C ASP A 4 19.65 8.53 23.91
N ASP A 5 20.82 8.73 23.31
CA ASP A 5 20.98 8.72 21.87
C ASP A 5 20.63 7.34 21.26
N TYR A 6 21.04 6.26 21.91
CA TYR A 6 20.67 4.89 21.52
C TYR A 6 19.17 4.66 21.59
N ARG A 7 18.52 5.15 22.65
CA ARG A 7 17.08 5.01 22.81
C ARG A 7 16.32 5.76 21.75
N LEU A 8 16.75 6.99 21.41
CA LEU A 8 16.14 7.80 20.36
C LEU A 8 16.32 7.15 19.00
N GLN A 9 17.52 6.67 18.69
CA GLN A 9 17.78 5.94 17.44
C GLN A 9 16.91 4.69 17.34
N HIS A 10 16.89 3.88 18.38
CA HIS A 10 16.12 2.62 18.40
C HIS A 10 14.63 2.86 18.21
N ARG A 11 14.07 3.83 18.92
CA ARG A 11 12.65 4.20 18.78
C ARG A 11 12.33 4.66 17.37
N PHE A 12 13.16 5.50 16.80
CA PHE A 12 12.98 6.00 15.43
C PHE A 12 13.01 4.86 14.42
N LEU A 13 14.00 3.97 14.52
CA LEU A 13 14.14 2.84 13.61
C LEU A 13 12.94 1.89 13.69
N ILE A 14 12.42 1.64 14.89
CA ILE A 14 11.21 0.82 15.07
C ILE A 14 10.01 1.49 14.38
N GLU A 15 9.82 2.79 14.59
CA GLU A 15 8.70 3.53 13.99
C GLU A 15 8.77 3.50 12.47
N VAL A 16 9.94 3.76 11.89
CA VAL A 16 10.15 3.71 10.44
C VAL A 16 9.90 2.30 9.89
N ARG A 17 10.44 1.29 10.56
CA ARG A 17 10.24 -0.13 10.19
C ARG A 17 8.76 -0.50 10.21
N ASP A 18 8.05 -0.13 11.26
CA ASP A 18 6.63 -0.46 11.40
C ASP A 18 5.81 0.20 10.29
N LYS A 19 6.10 1.46 9.96
CA LYS A 19 5.44 2.14 8.83
C LYS A 19 5.76 1.47 7.49
N PHE A 20 6.99 1.03 7.29
CA PHE A 20 7.39 0.28 6.09
C PHE A 20 6.60 -1.03 6.00
N ASN A 21 6.49 -1.77 7.10
CA ASN A 21 5.75 -3.04 7.12
C ASN A 21 4.25 -2.82 6.92
N ASP A 22 3.66 -1.79 7.52
CA ASP A 22 2.26 -1.43 7.30
C ASP A 22 1.99 -1.13 5.82
N THR A 23 2.89 -0.41 5.19
CA THR A 23 2.81 -0.09 3.76
C THR A 23 2.89 -1.35 2.89
N GLN A 24 3.82 -2.24 3.19
CA GLN A 24 3.96 -3.51 2.47
C GLN A 24 2.72 -4.38 2.62
N ASN A 25 2.16 -4.45 3.83
CA ASN A 25 0.94 -5.21 4.09
C ASN A 25 -0.25 -4.64 3.33
N ALA A 26 -0.38 -3.31 3.28
CA ALA A 26 -1.44 -2.65 2.50
C ALA A 26 -1.33 -2.97 1.01
N ILE A 27 -0.11 -2.97 0.45
CA ILE A 27 0.13 -3.33 -0.95
C ILE A 27 -0.31 -4.77 -1.22
N LYS A 28 0.05 -5.70 -0.34
CA LYS A 28 -0.37 -7.11 -0.46
C LYS A 28 -1.89 -7.26 -0.38
N ASP A 29 -2.53 -6.53 0.52
CA ASP A 29 -4.00 -6.53 0.67
C ASP A 29 -4.68 -5.98 -0.58
N ILE A 30 -4.14 -4.93 -1.17
CA ILE A 30 -4.63 -4.36 -2.44
C ILE A 30 -4.55 -5.41 -3.55
N TRP A 31 -3.41 -6.06 -3.71
CA TRP A 31 -3.25 -7.09 -4.74
C TRP A 31 -4.18 -8.27 -4.53
N ALA A 32 -4.39 -8.68 -3.28
CA ALA A 32 -5.34 -9.74 -2.94
C ALA A 32 -6.78 -9.36 -3.30
N LEU A 33 -7.18 -8.12 -3.00
CA LEU A 33 -8.51 -7.61 -3.33
C LEU A 33 -8.72 -7.53 -4.85
N GLN A 34 -7.73 -7.04 -5.60
CA GLN A 34 -7.78 -7.01 -7.06
C GLN A 34 -7.93 -8.42 -7.64
N ALA A 35 -7.14 -9.37 -7.13
CA ALA A 35 -7.22 -10.76 -7.57
C ALA A 35 -8.58 -11.40 -7.25
N GLN A 36 -9.16 -11.09 -6.10
CA GLN A 36 -10.47 -11.57 -5.70
C GLN A 36 -11.57 -11.04 -6.63
N MET A 37 -11.53 -9.76 -6.98
CA MET A 37 -12.47 -9.15 -7.91
C MET A 37 -12.36 -9.76 -9.31
N ASP A 38 -11.14 -9.95 -9.81
CA ASP A 38 -10.89 -10.58 -11.10
C ASP A 38 -11.40 -12.03 -11.12
N ALA A 39 -11.13 -12.79 -10.08
CA ALA A 39 -11.59 -14.17 -9.97
C ALA A 39 -13.12 -14.26 -9.98
N TYR A 40 -13.79 -13.31 -9.32
CA TYR A 40 -15.24 -13.27 -9.31
C TYR A 40 -15.83 -13.00 -10.70
N VAL A 41 -15.32 -11.99 -11.39
CA VAL A 41 -15.76 -11.66 -12.76
C VAL A 41 -15.48 -12.82 -13.71
N ASN A 42 -14.30 -13.44 -13.60
CA ASN A 42 -13.94 -14.60 -14.44
C ASN A 42 -14.86 -15.80 -14.19
N LYS A 43 -15.26 -16.02 -12.95
CA LYS A 43 -16.18 -17.10 -12.59
C LYS A 43 -17.56 -16.90 -13.20
N LEU A 44 -18.06 -15.68 -13.28
CA LEU A 44 -19.31 -15.35 -13.94
C LEU A 44 -19.21 -15.51 -15.46
N GLY A 45 -18.03 -15.30 -16.03
CA GLY A 45 -17.79 -15.42 -17.46
C GLY A 45 -18.68 -14.49 -18.28
N GLU A 46 -19.34 -15.03 -19.30
CA GLU A 46 -20.23 -14.25 -20.17
C GLU A 46 -21.47 -13.74 -19.46
N SER A 47 -21.85 -14.35 -18.32
CA SER A 47 -23.01 -13.89 -17.52
C SER A 47 -22.69 -12.68 -16.66
N ALA A 48 -21.45 -12.21 -16.61
CA ALA A 48 -21.09 -11.00 -15.88
C ALA A 48 -21.69 -9.76 -16.57
N PRO A 49 -22.57 -9.00 -15.85
CA PRO A 49 -23.11 -7.76 -16.43
C PRO A 49 -22.00 -6.74 -16.71
N GLN A 50 -22.16 -5.96 -17.78
CA GLN A 50 -21.19 -4.94 -18.15
C GLN A 50 -21.01 -3.89 -17.04
N GLN A 51 -22.09 -3.51 -16.37
CA GLN A 51 -22.03 -2.57 -15.24
C GLN A 51 -21.15 -3.09 -14.12
N LEU A 52 -21.19 -4.38 -13.81
CA LEU A 52 -20.31 -5.00 -12.82
C LEU A 52 -18.85 -4.96 -13.26
N LYS A 53 -18.58 -5.35 -14.51
CA LYS A 53 -17.22 -5.31 -15.05
C LYS A 53 -16.63 -3.90 -15.02
N ASP A 54 -17.40 -2.89 -15.38
CA ASP A 54 -16.98 -1.49 -15.38
C ASP A 54 -16.68 -1.01 -13.96
N SER A 55 -17.52 -1.37 -12.98
CA SER A 55 -17.30 -1.02 -11.57
C SER A 55 -16.05 -1.69 -11.01
N VAL A 56 -15.82 -2.96 -11.33
CA VAL A 56 -14.60 -3.69 -10.92
C VAL A 56 -13.37 -3.04 -11.53
N THR A 57 -13.39 -2.73 -12.82
CA THR A 57 -12.27 -2.07 -13.50
C THR A 57 -11.94 -0.73 -12.85
N ALA A 58 -12.96 0.10 -12.56
CA ALA A 58 -12.77 1.39 -11.92
C ALA A 58 -12.12 1.26 -10.54
N ILE A 59 -12.59 0.32 -9.70
CA ILE A 59 -12.01 0.07 -8.39
C ILE A 59 -10.56 -0.42 -8.51
N LYS A 60 -10.30 -1.35 -9.41
CA LYS A 60 -8.95 -1.88 -9.64
C LYS A 60 -7.98 -0.80 -10.10
N ASP A 61 -8.41 0.09 -10.99
CA ASP A 61 -7.58 1.20 -11.48
C ASP A 61 -7.23 2.16 -10.34
N ASP A 62 -8.19 2.48 -9.48
CA ASP A 62 -7.96 3.35 -8.33
C ASP A 62 -7.03 2.69 -7.29
N LEU A 63 -7.16 1.39 -7.10
CA LEU A 63 -6.24 0.61 -6.25
C LEU A 63 -4.83 0.58 -6.83
N SER A 64 -4.71 0.39 -8.14
CA SER A 64 -3.41 0.42 -8.82
C SER A 64 -2.72 1.77 -8.69
N ALA A 65 -3.48 2.87 -8.74
CA ALA A 65 -2.95 4.22 -8.55
C ALA A 65 -2.33 4.40 -7.15
N ILE A 66 -2.92 3.80 -6.12
CA ILE A 66 -2.34 3.80 -4.76
C ILE A 66 -1.00 3.06 -4.75
N VAL A 67 -0.95 1.86 -5.31
CA VAL A 67 0.28 1.06 -5.36
C VAL A 67 1.37 1.81 -6.14
N ASP A 68 1.03 2.48 -7.23
CA ASP A 68 1.99 3.22 -8.05
C ASP A 68 2.63 4.39 -7.30
N VAL A 69 1.95 4.98 -6.33
CA VAL A 69 2.53 6.02 -5.46
C VAL A 69 3.44 5.40 -4.39
N LEU A 70 3.05 4.27 -3.84
CA LEU A 70 3.74 3.64 -2.70
C LEU A 70 4.96 2.82 -3.11
N TYR A 71 4.91 2.15 -4.26
CA TYR A 71 5.85 1.09 -4.57
C TYR A 71 6.16 1.03 -6.07
N GLU A 72 7.45 0.90 -6.40
CA GLU A 72 7.88 0.64 -7.77
C GLU A 72 8.11 -0.86 -7.95
N LYS A 73 7.12 -1.53 -8.51
CA LYS A 73 7.13 -3.00 -8.66
C LYS A 73 8.20 -3.53 -9.60
N ARG A 74 8.81 -2.66 -10.42
CA ARG A 74 9.94 -3.03 -11.29
C ARG A 74 11.27 -3.05 -10.56
N ASN A 75 11.35 -2.44 -9.37
CA ASN A 75 12.57 -2.38 -8.58
C ASN A 75 12.78 -3.71 -7.84
N LYS A 76 13.73 -4.51 -8.30
CA LYS A 76 14.12 -5.77 -7.68
C LYS A 76 15.58 -5.74 -7.20
N SER A 77 16.32 -4.70 -7.58
CA SER A 77 17.72 -4.50 -7.23
C SER A 77 18.03 -3.00 -7.13
N VAL A 78 19.21 -2.66 -6.60
CA VAL A 78 19.69 -1.27 -6.57
C VAL A 78 19.82 -0.69 -7.98
N GLN A 79 20.21 -1.51 -8.94
CA GLN A 79 20.33 -1.10 -10.34
C GLN A 79 18.97 -0.69 -10.94
N ASP A 80 17.91 -1.38 -10.56
CA ASP A 80 16.55 -1.07 -11.02
C ASP A 80 16.10 0.30 -10.53
N MET A 81 16.46 0.70 -9.30
CA MET A 81 16.12 2.02 -8.77
C MET A 81 16.74 3.16 -9.59
N LEU A 82 17.90 2.94 -10.20
CA LEU A 82 18.51 3.91 -11.10
C LEU A 82 17.74 4.07 -12.40
N ASN A 83 17.06 3.01 -12.85
CA ASN A 83 16.33 2.98 -14.12
C ASN A 83 14.87 3.42 -13.97
N TYR A 84 14.19 3.04 -12.88
CA TYR A 84 12.74 3.22 -12.70
C TYR A 84 12.36 4.25 -11.64
N GLY A 85 13.34 4.73 -10.88
CA GLY A 85 13.12 5.71 -9.84
C GLY A 85 12.78 5.11 -8.48
N VAL A 86 12.41 5.97 -7.56
CA VAL A 86 12.20 5.66 -6.14
C VAL A 86 10.83 6.14 -5.71
N LYS A 87 10.00 5.24 -5.21
CA LYS A 87 8.67 5.55 -4.67
C LYS A 87 8.72 5.68 -3.15
N LEU A 88 7.58 5.97 -2.52
CA LEU A 88 7.53 6.28 -1.08
C LEU A 88 8.12 5.18 -0.20
N ASN A 89 7.82 3.92 -0.52
CA ASN A 89 8.31 2.80 0.27
C ASN A 89 9.83 2.62 0.17
N ASP A 90 10.40 2.86 -1.01
CA ASP A 90 11.86 2.84 -1.19
C ASP A 90 12.53 3.97 -0.43
N LYS A 91 11.93 5.17 -0.44
CA LYS A 91 12.41 6.33 0.32
C LYS A 91 12.40 6.04 1.82
N LEU A 92 11.37 5.36 2.29
CA LEU A 92 11.26 4.98 3.70
C LEU A 92 12.36 4.00 4.11
N ALA A 93 12.67 3.02 3.26
CA ALA A 93 13.80 2.11 3.45
C ALA A 93 15.12 2.87 3.48
N GLY A 94 15.27 3.90 2.64
CA GLY A 94 16.43 4.77 2.62
C GLY A 94 16.62 5.53 3.93
N VAL A 95 15.53 6.07 4.50
CA VAL A 95 15.56 6.74 5.82
C VAL A 95 16.00 5.76 6.90
N TYR A 96 15.46 4.55 6.91
CA TYR A 96 15.86 3.51 7.85
C TYR A 96 17.35 3.21 7.76
N ASN A 97 17.84 2.97 6.56
CA ASN A 97 19.25 2.63 6.33
C ASN A 97 20.17 3.77 6.77
N ALA A 98 19.85 5.01 6.43
CA ALA A 98 20.64 6.17 6.82
C ALA A 98 20.66 6.37 8.34
N ALA A 99 19.52 6.19 9.00
CA ALA A 99 19.41 6.37 10.45
C ALA A 99 20.02 5.22 11.25
N SER A 100 20.17 4.04 10.64
CA SER A 100 20.78 2.86 11.29
C SER A 100 22.32 2.88 11.22
N TYR A 101 22.87 3.77 10.41
CA TYR A 101 24.32 3.86 10.23
C TYR A 101 24.99 4.51 11.45
N GLY A 102 25.91 3.78 12.07
CA GLY A 102 26.57 4.23 13.29
C GLY A 102 25.67 4.24 14.52
N ASN A 103 26.13 4.91 15.58
CA ASN A 103 25.47 4.96 16.88
C ASN A 103 25.06 6.39 17.22
N PHE A 104 24.26 7.00 16.36
CA PHE A 104 23.86 8.40 16.49
C PHE A 104 22.37 8.51 16.67
N LYS A 105 21.93 9.48 17.47
CA LYS A 105 20.52 9.86 17.49
C LYS A 105 20.12 10.37 16.10
N PRO A 106 18.84 10.21 15.71
CA PRO A 106 18.39 10.73 14.45
C PRO A 106 18.58 12.26 14.36
N SER A 107 18.96 12.74 13.20
CA SER A 107 19.07 14.19 12.96
C SER A 107 17.68 14.82 12.85
N ALA A 108 17.60 16.12 13.06
CA ALA A 108 16.35 16.88 12.84
C ALA A 108 15.83 16.69 11.42
N ASN A 109 16.73 16.65 10.42
CA ASN A 109 16.35 16.42 9.02
C ASN A 109 15.78 15.02 8.81
N GLN A 110 16.31 13.99 9.45
CA GLN A 110 15.77 12.63 9.35
C GLN A 110 14.34 12.55 9.88
N TYR A 111 14.05 13.22 11.01
CA TYR A 111 12.68 13.31 11.53
C TYR A 111 11.75 14.03 10.55
N LEU A 112 12.19 15.15 9.98
CA LEU A 112 11.39 15.93 9.04
C LEU A 112 11.07 15.11 7.76
N VAL A 113 12.07 14.44 7.21
CA VAL A 113 11.89 13.60 6.01
C VAL A 113 10.92 12.45 6.33
N TYR A 114 11.09 11.79 7.46
CA TYR A 114 10.19 10.71 7.86
C TYR A 114 8.76 11.20 8.04
N GLU A 115 8.54 12.32 8.73
CA GLU A 115 7.19 12.85 8.94
C GLU A 115 6.50 13.20 7.61
N ASP A 116 7.24 13.75 6.65
CA ASP A 116 6.70 14.02 5.32
C ASP A 116 6.33 12.73 4.57
N LEU A 117 7.19 11.73 4.58
CA LEU A 117 6.90 10.43 3.97
C LEU A 117 5.72 9.73 4.63
N LYS A 118 5.65 9.76 5.94
CA LYS A 118 4.54 9.21 6.72
C LYS A 118 3.21 9.86 6.34
N LYS A 119 3.20 11.18 6.19
CA LYS A 119 2.01 11.92 5.78
C LYS A 119 1.54 11.48 4.39
N GLN A 120 2.45 11.41 3.43
CA GLN A 120 2.13 10.99 2.07
C GLN A 120 1.64 9.53 2.01
N ILE A 121 2.26 8.64 2.78
CA ILE A 121 1.82 7.24 2.88
C ILE A 121 0.43 7.16 3.50
N ASN A 122 0.19 7.88 4.59
CA ASN A 122 -1.11 7.86 5.27
C ASN A 122 -2.24 8.38 4.38
N GLU A 123 -1.97 9.36 3.53
CA GLU A 123 -2.95 9.83 2.53
C GLU A 123 -3.38 8.69 1.60
N GLN A 124 -2.44 7.88 1.14
CA GLN A 124 -2.74 6.73 0.29
C GLN A 124 -3.47 5.61 1.05
N LEU A 125 -3.08 5.35 2.29
CA LEU A 125 -3.74 4.34 3.13
C LEU A 125 -5.18 4.74 3.47
N GLU A 126 -5.47 6.02 3.64
CA GLU A 126 -6.83 6.52 3.81
C GLU A 126 -7.68 6.31 2.56
N ILE A 127 -7.14 6.58 1.38
CA ILE A 127 -7.82 6.31 0.11
C ILE A 127 -8.13 4.81 -0.01
N TYR A 128 -7.17 3.96 0.32
CA TYR A 128 -7.39 2.51 0.32
C TYR A 128 -8.49 2.11 1.30
N GLN A 129 -8.49 2.66 2.51
CA GLN A 129 -9.51 2.36 3.51
C GLN A 129 -10.92 2.75 3.01
N ASP A 130 -11.05 3.90 2.38
CA ASP A 130 -12.32 4.34 1.79
C ASP A 130 -12.79 3.38 0.69
N ILE A 131 -11.89 2.97 -0.20
CA ILE A 131 -12.21 2.01 -1.26
C ILE A 131 -12.66 0.68 -0.67
N SER A 132 -11.91 0.13 0.28
CA SER A 132 -12.17 -1.19 0.84
C SER A 132 -13.47 -1.24 1.65
N VAL A 133 -13.82 -0.16 2.34
CA VAL A 133 -15.04 -0.11 3.15
C VAL A 133 -16.24 0.38 2.34
N THR A 134 -16.11 1.50 1.64
CA THR A 134 -17.26 2.15 0.97
C THR A 134 -17.54 1.56 -0.41
N ARG A 135 -16.53 1.49 -1.26
CA ARG A 135 -16.73 1.09 -2.67
C ARG A 135 -16.92 -0.41 -2.81
N VAL A 136 -16.21 -1.22 -2.03
CA VAL A 136 -16.39 -2.68 -2.04
C VAL A 136 -17.77 -3.04 -1.47
N ASN A 137 -18.24 -2.35 -0.43
CA ASN A 137 -19.60 -2.55 0.07
C ASN A 137 -20.66 -2.18 -0.97
N ALA A 138 -20.47 -1.09 -1.71
CA ALA A 138 -21.35 -0.71 -2.80
C ALA A 138 -21.35 -1.76 -3.92
N LEU A 139 -20.20 -2.32 -4.25
CA LEU A 139 -20.06 -3.41 -5.22
C LEU A 139 -20.81 -4.65 -4.75
N ASN A 140 -20.68 -5.04 -3.49
CA ASN A 140 -21.40 -6.18 -2.93
C ASN A 140 -22.92 -5.98 -2.97
N LYS A 141 -23.42 -4.79 -2.68
CA LYS A 141 -24.83 -4.45 -2.81
C LYS A 141 -25.31 -4.54 -4.26
N MET A 142 -24.50 -4.12 -5.20
CA MET A 142 -24.79 -4.25 -6.63
C MET A 142 -24.94 -5.73 -7.02
N ILE A 143 -23.99 -6.57 -6.57
CA ILE A 143 -24.02 -8.01 -6.83
C ILE A 143 -25.32 -8.65 -6.29
N ILE A 144 -25.67 -8.32 -5.05
CA ILE A 144 -26.90 -8.81 -4.43
C ILE A 144 -28.13 -8.32 -5.21
N GLY A 145 -28.18 -7.04 -5.58
CA GLY A 145 -29.28 -6.45 -6.33
C GLY A 145 -29.47 -7.03 -7.73
N MET A 146 -28.41 -7.53 -8.33
CA MET A 146 -28.44 -8.21 -9.63
C MET A 146 -28.77 -9.70 -9.52
N ASN A 147 -28.99 -10.22 -8.32
CA ASN A 147 -29.21 -11.66 -8.06
C ASN A 147 -28.07 -12.55 -8.56
N LEU A 148 -26.86 -12.04 -8.52
CA LEU A 148 -25.68 -12.82 -8.90
C LEU A 148 -25.23 -13.71 -7.74
N PRO A 149 -24.56 -14.85 -8.02
CA PRO A 149 -24.03 -15.72 -6.98
C PRO A 149 -23.01 -14.96 -6.12
N VAL A 150 -23.10 -15.08 -4.79
CA VAL A 150 -22.09 -14.58 -3.87
C VAL A 150 -20.94 -15.57 -3.76
N ILE A 151 -19.75 -15.05 -3.48
CA ILE A 151 -18.60 -15.89 -3.16
C ILE A 151 -18.76 -16.33 -1.71
N ILE A 152 -18.85 -17.65 -1.51
CA ILE A 152 -18.78 -18.24 -0.18
C ILE A 152 -17.32 -18.68 0.00
N SER A 153 -16.58 -18.02 0.88
CA SER A 153 -15.26 -18.50 1.28
C SER A 153 -15.43 -19.55 2.36
N GLU A 154 -14.91 -20.71 2.10
CA GLU A 154 -14.82 -21.77 3.11
C GLU A 154 -13.60 -21.56 4.01
#